data_3effd9adbe9f3475d0d4dcb9dac18b1e
#
_entry.id   3effd9adbe9f3475d0d4dcb9dac18b1e
#
_cell.length_a   1.000
_cell.length_b   1.000
_cell.length_c   1.000
_cell.angle_alpha   90.00
_cell.angle_beta   90.00
_cell.angle_gamma   90.00
#
_symmetry.space_group_name_H-M   'P 1'
#
loop_
_entity.id
_entity.type
_entity.pdbx_description
1 polymer ?
#
loop_
_entity_poly.entity_id
_entity_poly.type
_entity_poly.pdbx_seq_one_letter_code
_entity_poly.pdbx_strand_id
1 'polypeptide(L)'
;LMQIFKRTLPVALAVAALDLVVADQVTPRAEQALASWWTASAPGAHKAPTPRWFRIGADVVKVDSASLSGDVLNGVSIYERDAQRTLSKRLIAPTATHEEGGWRLKNAVVTDIGQTRADVVNVGAIDWATPLRPGDVATLFSSAYEITSGAALRSLFGKGPVDKSPSEFKTRLYRTIAEGLAPIIMLLLALPTALGHARSNRTGPVIFGLGCGLLYLVADGLFTAMGQVGTLPPLVAAWGAPVAFAAGAISILLYAEG
;
A
#
# COMPACT_ATOMS: atom_id res chain seq x y z
N LEU A 1 31.50 11.57 20.72
CA LEU A 1 30.18 11.24 20.18
C LEU A 1 30.04 11.71 18.74
N MET A 2 30.23 12.99 18.45
CA MET A 2 30.09 13.59 17.12
C MET A 2 30.97 12.91 16.04
N GLN A 3 32.18 12.44 16.39
CA GLN A 3 33.03 11.74 15.44
C GLN A 3 32.55 10.30 15.12
N ILE A 4 31.99 9.60 16.10
CA ILE A 4 31.41 8.27 15.90
C ILE A 4 30.16 8.40 15.03
N PHE A 5 29.27 9.35 15.36
CA PHE A 5 28.08 9.61 14.58
C PHE A 5 28.41 9.99 13.12
N LYS A 6 29.38 10.88 12.89
CA LYS A 6 29.82 11.24 11.52
C LYS A 6 30.38 10.05 10.72
N ARG A 7 30.99 9.06 11.37
CA ARG A 7 31.52 7.86 10.69
C ARG A 7 30.47 6.80 10.45
N THR A 8 29.44 6.69 11.31
CA THR A 8 28.37 5.69 11.17
C THR A 8 27.20 6.20 10.33
N LEU A 9 26.99 7.53 10.24
CA LEU A 9 25.92 8.13 9.45
C LEU A 9 25.94 7.72 7.96
N PRO A 10 27.07 7.74 7.23
CA PRO A 10 27.06 7.31 5.83
C PRO A 10 26.69 5.84 5.64
N VAL A 11 27.04 4.98 6.61
CA VAL A 11 26.64 3.56 6.59
C VAL A 11 25.12 3.46 6.81
N ALA A 12 24.57 4.18 7.77
CA ALA A 12 23.13 4.21 8.01
C ALA A 12 22.35 4.74 6.80
N LEU A 13 22.87 5.78 6.13
CA LEU A 13 22.29 6.30 4.89
C LEU A 13 22.34 5.29 3.74
N ALA A 14 23.45 4.57 3.61
CA ALA A 14 23.56 3.52 2.59
C ALA A 14 22.59 2.36 2.85
N VAL A 15 22.43 1.95 4.12
CA VAL A 15 21.43 0.95 4.51
C VAL A 15 20.01 1.44 4.27
N ALA A 16 19.70 2.69 4.62
CA ALA A 16 18.39 3.30 4.37
C ALA A 16 18.06 3.37 2.87
N ALA A 17 19.03 3.73 2.03
CA ALA A 17 18.86 3.75 0.58
C ALA A 17 18.64 2.33 0.01
N LEU A 18 19.39 1.36 0.52
CA LEU A 18 19.24 -0.06 0.14
C LEU A 18 17.86 -0.59 0.54
N ASP A 19 17.41 -0.29 1.75
CA ASP A 19 16.09 -0.69 2.27
C ASP A 19 14.96 -0.13 1.41
N LEU A 20 15.03 1.16 1.05
CA LEU A 20 14.08 1.78 0.12
C LEU A 20 14.01 1.08 -1.24
N VAL A 21 15.17 0.73 -1.82
CA VAL A 21 15.23 0.01 -3.10
C VAL A 21 14.65 -1.40 -2.97
N VAL A 22 14.97 -2.10 -1.89
CA VAL A 22 14.46 -3.45 -1.62
C VAL A 22 12.94 -3.40 -1.42
N ALA A 23 12.44 -2.48 -0.60
CA ALA A 23 11.01 -2.35 -0.31
C ALA A 23 10.18 -2.01 -1.55
N ASP A 24 10.69 -1.15 -2.45
CA ASP A 24 9.92 -0.69 -3.61
C ASP A 24 10.08 -1.59 -4.85
N GLN A 25 11.24 -2.25 -5.03
CA GLN A 25 11.51 -3.00 -6.25
C GLN A 25 11.60 -4.52 -6.05
N VAL A 26 12.19 -4.97 -4.94
CA VAL A 26 12.45 -6.39 -4.71
C VAL A 26 11.25 -7.06 -4.04
N THR A 27 10.73 -6.47 -2.97
CA THR A 27 9.61 -7.05 -2.20
C THR A 27 8.40 -7.37 -3.06
N PRO A 28 7.85 -6.46 -3.91
CA PRO A 28 6.67 -6.78 -4.72
C PRO A 28 6.92 -7.91 -5.74
N ARG A 29 8.14 -7.96 -6.30
CA ARG A 29 8.50 -9.02 -7.25
C ARG A 29 8.66 -10.38 -6.56
N ALA A 30 9.28 -10.38 -5.39
CA ALA A 30 9.47 -11.60 -4.58
C ALA A 30 8.12 -12.16 -4.12
N GLU A 31 7.19 -11.31 -3.68
CA GLU A 31 5.86 -11.70 -3.26
C GLU A 31 5.04 -12.26 -4.43
N GLN A 32 5.11 -11.65 -5.62
CA GLN A 32 4.46 -12.18 -6.81
C GLN A 32 5.03 -13.54 -7.21
N ALA A 33 6.36 -13.72 -7.18
CA ALA A 33 7.01 -14.99 -7.45
C ALA A 33 6.61 -16.07 -6.43
N LEU A 34 6.57 -15.71 -5.14
CA LEU A 34 6.14 -16.61 -4.07
C LEU A 34 4.67 -16.99 -4.21
N ALA A 35 3.80 -16.04 -4.52
CA ALA A 35 2.38 -16.28 -4.73
C ALA A 35 2.13 -17.22 -5.93
N SER A 36 2.84 -17.02 -7.04
CA SER A 36 2.75 -17.88 -8.21
C SER A 36 3.24 -19.31 -7.93
N TRP A 37 4.35 -19.44 -7.20
CA TRP A 37 4.87 -20.73 -6.77
C TRP A 37 3.89 -21.45 -5.82
N TRP A 38 3.31 -20.72 -4.85
CA TRP A 38 2.35 -21.28 -3.90
C TRP A 38 1.09 -21.80 -4.59
N THR A 39 0.53 -21.03 -5.54
CA THR A 39 -0.63 -21.46 -6.32
C THR A 39 -0.34 -22.66 -7.21
N ALA A 40 0.87 -22.75 -7.76
CA ALA A 40 1.29 -23.91 -8.54
C ALA A 40 1.52 -25.17 -7.69
N SER A 41 1.97 -25.00 -6.44
CA SER A 41 2.31 -26.11 -5.54
C SER A 41 1.11 -26.65 -4.76
N ALA A 42 0.00 -25.91 -4.69
CA ALA A 42 -1.22 -26.31 -3.98
C ALA A 42 -2.45 -26.32 -4.93
N PRO A 43 -2.53 -27.26 -5.89
CA PRO A 43 -3.58 -27.26 -6.93
C PRO A 43 -5.01 -27.48 -6.42
N GLY A 44 -5.22 -27.70 -5.13
CA GLY A 44 -6.55 -27.87 -4.53
C GLY A 44 -7.05 -26.67 -3.71
N ALA A 45 -6.23 -25.66 -3.49
CA ALA A 45 -6.59 -24.48 -2.71
C ALA A 45 -7.18 -23.35 -3.57
N HIS A 46 -7.97 -23.69 -4.57
CA HIS A 46 -8.72 -22.68 -5.32
C HIS A 46 -9.78 -22.08 -4.38
N LYS A 47 -9.36 -21.11 -3.59
CA LYS A 47 -10.29 -20.20 -2.94
C LYS A 47 -11.12 -19.60 -4.06
N ALA A 48 -12.45 -19.78 -3.99
CA ALA A 48 -13.35 -19.16 -4.97
C ALA A 48 -12.95 -17.71 -5.16
N PRO A 49 -12.82 -17.20 -6.38
CA PRO A 49 -12.39 -15.86 -6.63
C PRO A 49 -13.29 -14.89 -5.85
N THR A 50 -12.70 -14.14 -4.91
CA THR A 50 -13.46 -13.17 -4.14
C THR A 50 -13.67 -11.94 -5.00
N PRO A 51 -14.92 -11.49 -5.21
CA PRO A 51 -15.19 -10.29 -5.96
C PRO A 51 -14.43 -9.09 -5.39
N ARG A 52 -13.79 -8.32 -6.27
CA ARG A 52 -13.08 -7.10 -5.89
C ARG A 52 -13.89 -5.88 -6.28
N TRP A 53 -14.00 -4.95 -5.34
CA TRP A 53 -14.62 -3.66 -5.56
C TRP A 53 -13.53 -2.60 -5.55
N PHE A 54 -13.50 -1.76 -6.56
CA PHE A 54 -12.57 -0.64 -6.63
C PHE A 54 -13.23 0.56 -7.32
N ARG A 55 -12.64 1.71 -7.12
CA ARG A 55 -13.11 2.95 -7.73
C ARG A 55 -12.08 3.44 -8.76
N ILE A 56 -12.57 3.93 -9.89
CA ILE A 56 -11.78 4.60 -10.93
C ILE A 56 -12.42 5.96 -11.20
N GLY A 57 -11.76 7.04 -10.80
CA GLY A 57 -12.36 8.37 -10.86
C GLY A 57 -13.61 8.48 -9.99
N ALA A 58 -14.76 8.77 -10.61
CA ALA A 58 -16.06 8.82 -9.95
C ALA A 58 -16.76 7.45 -9.89
N ASP A 59 -16.42 6.53 -10.76
CA ASP A 59 -17.13 5.27 -10.96
C ASP A 59 -16.70 4.19 -9.98
N VAL A 60 -17.63 3.30 -9.63
CA VAL A 60 -17.38 2.12 -8.83
C VAL A 60 -17.46 0.88 -9.71
N VAL A 61 -16.44 0.05 -9.65
CA VAL A 61 -16.32 -1.16 -10.45
C VAL A 61 -16.25 -2.36 -9.55
N LYS A 62 -17.04 -3.39 -9.86
CA LYS A 62 -16.98 -4.72 -9.28
C LYS A 62 -16.50 -5.69 -10.34
N VAL A 63 -15.54 -6.53 -10.01
CA VAL A 63 -15.07 -7.61 -10.87
C VAL A 63 -15.04 -8.89 -10.05
N ASP A 64 -15.62 -9.96 -10.59
CA ASP A 64 -15.69 -11.23 -9.87
C ASP A 64 -14.34 -11.98 -9.92
N SER A 65 -13.66 -11.97 -11.06
CA SER A 65 -12.32 -12.53 -11.23
C SER A 65 -11.58 -11.89 -12.39
N ALA A 66 -10.26 -12.04 -12.40
CA ALA A 66 -9.40 -11.63 -13.51
C ALA A 66 -8.42 -12.73 -13.89
N SER A 67 -7.91 -12.67 -15.13
CA SER A 67 -6.80 -13.50 -15.57
C SER A 67 -5.50 -13.13 -14.82
N LEU A 68 -4.55 -14.04 -14.77
CA LEU A 68 -3.23 -13.79 -14.14
C LEU A 68 -2.47 -12.64 -14.82
N SER A 69 -2.62 -12.49 -16.13
CA SER A 69 -2.06 -11.38 -16.92
C SER A 69 -2.81 -10.06 -16.70
N GLY A 70 -4.05 -10.13 -16.18
CA GLY A 70 -4.93 -8.99 -16.02
C GLY A 70 -5.64 -8.53 -17.30
N ASP A 71 -5.49 -9.24 -18.43
CA ASP A 71 -6.07 -8.85 -19.73
C ASP A 71 -7.55 -9.21 -19.88
N VAL A 72 -8.06 -10.11 -19.03
CA VAL A 72 -9.44 -10.57 -19.06
C VAL A 72 -10.06 -10.40 -17.68
N LEU A 73 -11.23 -9.78 -17.65
CA LEU A 73 -12.07 -9.62 -16.47
C LEU A 73 -13.35 -10.44 -16.65
N ASN A 74 -13.79 -11.14 -15.61
CA ASN A 74 -15.04 -11.88 -15.60
C ASN A 74 -16.00 -11.30 -14.56
N GLY A 75 -17.28 -11.22 -14.90
CA GLY A 75 -18.32 -10.69 -14.04
C GLY A 75 -18.12 -9.21 -13.70
N VAL A 76 -18.04 -8.37 -14.72
CA VAL A 76 -17.79 -6.93 -14.56
C VAL A 76 -19.10 -6.20 -14.34
N SER A 77 -19.17 -5.38 -13.29
CA SER A 77 -20.28 -4.45 -13.06
C SER A 77 -19.69 -3.05 -12.81
N ILE A 78 -20.08 -2.09 -13.64
CA ILE A 78 -19.64 -0.70 -13.58
C ILE A 78 -20.82 0.15 -13.15
N TYR A 79 -20.62 0.99 -12.15
CA TYR A 79 -21.60 1.92 -11.60
C TYR A 79 -21.09 3.34 -11.86
N GLU A 80 -21.60 3.95 -12.94
CA GLU A 80 -21.28 5.32 -13.29
C GLU A 80 -22.07 6.30 -12.43
N ARG A 81 -21.42 7.35 -11.96
CA ARG A 81 -22.02 8.38 -11.10
C ARG A 81 -21.95 9.74 -11.79
N ASP A 82 -23.00 10.52 -11.58
CA ASP A 82 -23.07 11.92 -12.00
C ASP A 82 -22.19 12.83 -11.13
N ALA A 83 -22.17 14.13 -11.47
CA ALA A 83 -21.42 15.15 -10.72
C ALA A 83 -21.88 15.27 -9.25
N GLN A 84 -23.12 14.89 -8.94
CA GLN A 84 -23.72 14.88 -7.61
C GLN A 84 -23.43 13.56 -6.86
N ARG A 85 -22.63 12.64 -7.47
CA ARG A 85 -22.30 11.30 -6.97
C ARG A 85 -23.51 10.35 -6.86
N THR A 86 -24.59 10.67 -7.56
CA THR A 86 -25.76 9.80 -7.68
C THR A 86 -25.52 8.79 -8.80
N LEU A 87 -26.03 7.57 -8.65
CA LEU A 87 -25.93 6.54 -9.66
C LEU A 87 -26.75 6.93 -10.88
N SER A 88 -26.11 7.16 -12.01
CA SER A 88 -26.73 7.53 -13.28
C SER A 88 -26.87 6.36 -14.24
N LYS A 89 -25.87 5.45 -14.24
CA LYS A 89 -25.82 4.34 -15.17
C LYS A 89 -25.18 3.11 -14.55
N ARG A 90 -25.67 1.93 -14.91
CA ARG A 90 -25.08 0.65 -14.53
C ARG A 90 -24.80 -0.17 -15.78
N LEU A 91 -23.58 -0.63 -15.94
CA LEU A 91 -23.19 -1.56 -17.00
C LEU A 91 -22.82 -2.89 -16.35
N ILE A 92 -23.36 -3.98 -16.88
CA ILE A 92 -23.01 -5.34 -16.48
C ILE A 92 -22.56 -6.09 -17.71
N ALA A 93 -21.39 -6.74 -17.63
CA ALA A 93 -20.89 -7.59 -18.68
C ALA A 93 -20.33 -8.90 -18.10
N PRO A 94 -20.63 -10.04 -18.71
CA PRO A 94 -20.04 -11.32 -18.30
C PRO A 94 -18.52 -11.32 -18.42
N THR A 95 -17.99 -10.64 -19.46
CA THR A 95 -16.55 -10.62 -19.74
C THR A 95 -16.14 -9.27 -20.30
N ALA A 96 -14.97 -8.80 -19.90
CA ALA A 96 -14.28 -7.67 -20.53
C ALA A 96 -12.87 -8.10 -20.94
N THR A 97 -12.44 -7.74 -22.14
CA THR A 97 -11.11 -8.05 -22.68
C THR A 97 -10.37 -6.74 -22.98
N HIS A 98 -9.08 -6.71 -22.65
CA HIS A 98 -8.22 -5.60 -23.03
C HIS A 98 -7.74 -5.80 -24.47
N GLU A 99 -8.02 -4.82 -25.33
CA GLU A 99 -7.62 -4.81 -26.76
C GLU A 99 -6.80 -3.54 -27.04
N GLU A 100 -6.21 -3.46 -28.26
CA GLU A 100 -5.47 -2.25 -28.68
C GLU A 100 -6.43 -1.05 -28.71
N GLY A 101 -6.40 -0.22 -27.66
CA GLY A 101 -7.25 0.96 -27.52
C GLY A 101 -8.10 1.03 -26.25
N GLY A 102 -8.18 -0.03 -25.45
CA GLY A 102 -8.93 -0.01 -24.19
C GLY A 102 -9.61 -1.32 -23.84
N TRP A 103 -10.59 -1.23 -22.96
CA TRP A 103 -11.35 -2.38 -22.52
C TRP A 103 -12.64 -2.54 -23.33
N ARG A 104 -12.87 -3.74 -23.84
CA ARG A 104 -14.09 -4.10 -24.54
C ARG A 104 -14.95 -5.03 -23.71
N LEU A 105 -16.13 -4.56 -23.33
CA LEU A 105 -17.17 -5.31 -22.62
C LEU A 105 -17.95 -6.13 -23.64
N LYS A 106 -18.10 -7.45 -23.40
CA LYS A 106 -18.85 -8.36 -24.29
C LYS A 106 -20.20 -8.70 -23.63
N ASN A 107 -21.27 -8.72 -24.45
CA ASN A 107 -22.65 -8.98 -24.02
C ASN A 107 -23.06 -8.07 -22.84
N ALA A 108 -22.81 -6.78 -22.98
CA ALA A 108 -23.09 -5.79 -21.96
C ALA A 108 -24.59 -5.49 -21.88
N VAL A 109 -25.08 -5.40 -20.65
CA VAL A 109 -26.39 -4.89 -20.31
C VAL A 109 -26.21 -3.50 -19.71
N VAL A 110 -26.78 -2.51 -20.33
CA VAL A 110 -26.76 -1.12 -19.88
C VAL A 110 -28.10 -0.78 -19.27
N THR A 111 -28.06 -0.27 -18.06
CA THR A 111 -29.25 0.24 -17.35
C THR A 111 -29.03 1.72 -17.10
N ASP A 112 -29.77 2.56 -17.81
CA ASP A 112 -29.82 4.00 -17.55
C ASP A 112 -30.83 4.28 -16.43
N ILE A 113 -30.37 4.95 -15.37
CA ILE A 113 -31.17 5.22 -14.17
C ILE A 113 -31.56 6.68 -14.17
N GLY A 114 -32.74 6.96 -14.74
CA GLY A 114 -33.37 8.27 -14.62
C GLY A 114 -34.07 8.44 -13.28
N GLN A 115 -34.51 9.68 -12.97
CA GLN A 115 -35.18 9.98 -11.69
C GLN A 115 -36.50 9.22 -11.46
N THR A 116 -37.17 8.79 -12.53
CA THR A 116 -38.49 8.13 -12.46
C THR A 116 -38.56 6.80 -13.20
N ARG A 117 -37.58 6.46 -14.00
CA ARG A 117 -37.54 5.24 -14.84
C ARG A 117 -36.13 4.70 -15.01
N ALA A 118 -36.02 3.40 -15.08
CA ALA A 118 -34.81 2.70 -15.44
C ALA A 118 -35.02 2.00 -16.78
N ASP A 119 -34.25 2.37 -17.78
CA ASP A 119 -34.30 1.77 -19.12
C ASP A 119 -33.16 0.77 -19.26
N VAL A 120 -33.49 -0.46 -19.64
CA VAL A 120 -32.53 -1.56 -19.79
C VAL A 120 -32.35 -1.87 -21.27
N VAL A 121 -31.11 -1.79 -21.73
CA VAL A 121 -30.74 -2.08 -23.13
C VAL A 121 -29.64 -3.14 -23.16
N ASN A 122 -29.86 -4.18 -23.93
CA ASN A 122 -28.82 -5.18 -24.23
C ASN A 122 -27.96 -4.70 -25.40
N VAL A 123 -26.66 -4.54 -25.16
CA VAL A 123 -25.67 -4.12 -26.16
C VAL A 123 -24.66 -5.24 -26.35
N GLY A 124 -24.41 -5.65 -27.60
CA GLY A 124 -23.54 -6.80 -27.88
C GLY A 124 -22.10 -6.57 -27.44
N ALA A 125 -21.54 -5.41 -27.76
CA ALA A 125 -20.21 -5.00 -27.31
C ALA A 125 -20.17 -3.49 -27.08
N ILE A 126 -19.45 -3.08 -26.05
CA ILE A 126 -19.24 -1.67 -25.68
C ILE A 126 -17.78 -1.43 -25.32
N ASP A 127 -17.19 -0.35 -25.83
CA ASP A 127 -15.86 0.06 -25.45
C ASP A 127 -15.95 0.88 -24.14
N TRP A 128 -15.18 0.45 -23.14
CA TRP A 128 -15.10 1.12 -21.86
C TRP A 128 -13.81 1.95 -21.80
N ALA A 129 -13.97 3.25 -21.96
CA ALA A 129 -12.90 4.23 -21.85
C ALA A 129 -12.46 4.40 -20.40
N THR A 130 -11.43 3.69 -19.98
CA THR A 130 -10.91 3.72 -18.61
C THR A 130 -9.39 3.75 -18.60
N PRO A 131 -8.75 4.45 -17.65
CA PRO A 131 -7.29 4.44 -17.48
C PRO A 131 -6.76 3.14 -16.85
N LEU A 132 -7.63 2.16 -16.59
CA LEU A 132 -7.28 0.87 -15.99
C LEU A 132 -6.34 0.09 -16.92
N ARG A 133 -5.21 -0.35 -16.39
CA ARG A 133 -4.23 -1.16 -17.15
C ARG A 133 -4.28 -2.62 -16.70
N PRO A 134 -3.96 -3.58 -17.57
CA PRO A 134 -3.87 -5.00 -17.21
C PRO A 134 -2.98 -5.26 -15.99
N GLY A 135 -1.84 -4.58 -15.90
CA GLY A 135 -0.94 -4.69 -14.76
C GLY A 135 -1.54 -4.22 -13.43
N ASP A 136 -2.40 -3.20 -13.46
CA ASP A 136 -3.12 -2.74 -12.26
C ASP A 136 -4.15 -3.79 -11.81
N VAL A 137 -4.82 -4.44 -12.78
CA VAL A 137 -5.75 -5.54 -12.53
C VAL A 137 -5.03 -6.76 -11.96
N ALA A 138 -3.95 -7.19 -12.58
CA ALA A 138 -3.14 -8.32 -12.11
C ALA A 138 -2.68 -8.08 -10.66
N THR A 139 -2.29 -6.86 -10.33
CA THR A 139 -1.91 -6.47 -8.96
C THR A 139 -3.10 -6.54 -8.02
N LEU A 140 -4.27 -5.99 -8.37
CA LEU A 140 -5.48 -6.02 -7.54
C LEU A 140 -5.93 -7.44 -7.18
N PHE A 141 -5.79 -8.39 -8.11
CA PHE A 141 -6.22 -9.78 -7.92
C PHE A 141 -5.11 -10.70 -7.40
N SER A 142 -3.88 -10.21 -7.24
CA SER A 142 -2.81 -10.98 -6.62
C SER A 142 -3.11 -11.28 -5.15
N SER A 143 -2.68 -12.44 -4.67
CA SER A 143 -2.81 -12.82 -3.25
C SER A 143 -1.93 -11.98 -2.32
N ALA A 144 -0.86 -11.40 -2.87
CA ALA A 144 0.09 -10.54 -2.19
C ALA A 144 -0.13 -9.07 -2.60
N TYR A 145 -1.39 -8.59 -2.49
CA TYR A 145 -1.72 -7.23 -2.87
C TYR A 145 -1.11 -6.22 -1.89
N GLU A 146 0.08 -5.77 -2.21
CA GLU A 146 0.68 -4.57 -1.64
C GLU A 146 0.68 -3.44 -2.66
N ILE A 147 0.26 -2.25 -2.19
CA ILE A 147 0.24 -1.06 -3.04
C ILE A 147 1.67 -0.56 -3.20
N THR A 148 2.24 -0.71 -4.39
CA THR A 148 3.52 -0.08 -4.73
C THR A 148 3.38 1.45 -4.68
N SER A 149 4.43 2.15 -4.25
CA SER A 149 4.44 3.63 -4.16
C SER A 149 4.02 4.31 -5.47
N GLY A 150 4.43 3.76 -6.61
CA GLY A 150 4.04 4.25 -7.93
C GLY A 150 2.55 4.03 -8.25
N ALA A 151 1.95 2.92 -7.80
CA ALA A 151 0.52 2.67 -7.95
C ALA A 151 -0.29 3.59 -7.03
N ALA A 152 0.17 3.80 -5.78
CA ALA A 152 -0.44 4.73 -4.85
C ALA A 152 -0.46 6.16 -5.40
N LEU A 153 0.63 6.62 -5.98
CA LEU A 153 0.72 7.95 -6.58
C LEU A 153 -0.26 8.11 -7.75
N ARG A 154 -0.32 7.15 -8.67
CA ARG A 154 -1.29 7.17 -9.79
C ARG A 154 -2.75 7.17 -9.32
N SER A 155 -3.06 6.43 -8.27
CA SER A 155 -4.40 6.37 -7.69
C SER A 155 -4.83 7.70 -7.07
N LEU A 156 -3.91 8.43 -6.44
CA LEU A 156 -4.17 9.77 -5.89
C LEU A 156 -4.47 10.81 -6.98
N PHE A 157 -3.89 10.66 -8.17
CA PHE A 157 -4.18 11.50 -9.35
C PHE A 157 -5.39 11.03 -10.18
N GLY A 158 -6.18 10.08 -9.68
CA GLY A 158 -7.38 9.57 -10.35
C GLY A 158 -7.10 8.71 -11.60
N LYS A 159 -5.84 8.28 -11.80
CA LYS A 159 -5.39 7.49 -12.96
C LYS A 159 -5.21 6.01 -12.66
N GLY A 160 -5.59 5.54 -11.48
CA GLY A 160 -5.48 4.14 -11.07
C GLY A 160 -6.69 3.68 -10.27
N PRO A 161 -6.87 2.35 -10.15
CA PRO A 161 -7.94 1.79 -9.35
C PRO A 161 -7.70 2.05 -7.86
N VAL A 162 -8.75 2.38 -7.13
CA VAL A 162 -8.73 2.66 -5.70
C VAL A 162 -9.70 1.70 -5.02
N ASP A 163 -9.18 0.65 -4.40
CA ASP A 163 -9.96 -0.33 -3.63
C ASP A 163 -9.93 -0.06 -2.12
N LYS A 164 -9.02 0.80 -1.69
CA LYS A 164 -8.81 1.15 -0.29
C LYS A 164 -9.18 2.60 0.01
N SER A 165 -9.26 2.95 1.29
CA SER A 165 -9.61 4.30 1.69
C SER A 165 -8.54 5.34 1.29
N PRO A 166 -8.91 6.59 1.02
CA PRO A 166 -7.92 7.64 0.74
C PRO A 166 -6.91 7.86 1.88
N SER A 167 -7.31 7.59 3.12
CA SER A 167 -6.42 7.65 4.29
C SER A 167 -5.35 6.56 4.23
N GLU A 168 -5.71 5.35 3.82
CA GLU A 168 -4.77 4.24 3.69
C GLU A 168 -3.70 4.52 2.63
N PHE A 169 -4.10 5.04 1.45
CA PHE A 169 -3.14 5.45 0.40
C PHE A 169 -2.18 6.54 0.88
N LYS A 170 -2.70 7.58 1.53
CA LYS A 170 -1.86 8.67 2.05
C LYS A 170 -0.93 8.18 3.16
N THR A 171 -1.42 7.37 4.08
CA THR A 171 -0.60 6.77 5.14
C THR A 171 0.52 5.94 4.55
N ARG A 172 0.24 5.10 3.56
CA ARG A 172 1.25 4.29 2.88
C ARG A 172 2.32 5.15 2.19
N LEU A 173 1.92 6.21 1.49
CA LEU A 173 2.85 7.11 0.80
C LEU A 173 3.80 7.81 1.79
N TYR A 174 3.25 8.38 2.88
CA TYR A 174 4.07 9.02 3.92
C TYR A 174 4.96 8.00 4.63
N ARG A 175 4.46 6.78 4.85
CA ARG A 175 5.19 5.71 5.49
C ARG A 175 6.39 5.25 4.68
N THR A 176 6.30 5.16 3.36
CA THR A 176 7.45 4.79 2.50
C THR A 176 8.65 5.69 2.74
N ILE A 177 8.41 7.00 2.96
CA ILE A 177 9.48 7.94 3.28
C ILE A 177 9.98 7.74 4.72
N ALA A 178 9.06 7.52 5.67
CA ALA A 178 9.40 7.33 7.08
C ALA A 178 10.18 6.02 7.33
N GLU A 179 9.83 4.94 6.65
CA GLU A 179 10.53 3.64 6.70
C GLU A 179 11.99 3.77 6.26
N GLY A 180 12.27 4.56 5.23
CA GLY A 180 13.65 4.85 4.81
C GLY A 180 14.51 5.52 5.89
N LEU A 181 13.90 6.17 6.90
CA LEU A 181 14.61 6.77 8.03
C LEU A 181 14.77 5.82 9.23
N ALA A 182 14.09 4.68 9.24
CA ALA A 182 14.15 3.72 10.36
C ALA A 182 15.59 3.31 10.74
N PRO A 183 16.52 3.01 9.80
CA PRO A 183 17.90 2.68 10.16
C PRO A 183 18.62 3.83 10.89
N ILE A 184 18.31 5.08 10.55
CA ILE A 184 18.90 6.25 11.22
C ILE A 184 18.36 6.38 12.64
N ILE A 185 17.07 6.16 12.84
CA ILE A 185 16.43 6.19 14.15
C ILE A 185 16.96 5.06 15.03
N MET A 186 17.12 3.85 14.48
CA MET A 186 17.72 2.73 15.19
C MET A 186 19.17 3.00 15.58
N LEU A 187 19.94 3.67 14.72
CA LEU A 187 21.29 4.11 15.05
C LEU A 187 21.27 5.13 16.20
N LEU A 188 20.38 6.10 16.17
CA LEU A 188 20.24 7.10 17.26
C LEU A 188 19.87 6.43 18.58
N LEU A 189 18.98 5.45 18.58
CA LEU A 189 18.62 4.67 19.78
C LEU A 189 19.76 3.80 20.30
N ALA A 190 20.62 3.29 19.41
CA ALA A 190 21.77 2.46 19.78
C ALA A 190 22.92 3.27 20.40
N LEU A 191 23.06 4.56 20.07
CA LEU A 191 24.16 5.39 20.56
C LEU A 191 24.22 5.51 22.09
N PRO A 192 23.11 5.85 22.81
CA PRO A 192 23.12 5.91 24.27
C PRO A 192 23.51 4.59 24.92
N THR A 193 23.05 3.47 24.34
CA THR A 193 23.36 2.13 24.86
C THR A 193 24.84 1.76 24.68
N ALA A 194 25.44 2.13 23.57
CA ALA A 194 26.86 1.90 23.28
C ALA A 194 27.77 2.68 24.25
N LEU A 195 27.38 3.88 24.65
CA LEU A 195 28.15 4.74 25.56
C LEU A 195 28.02 4.32 27.03
N GLY A 196 26.86 3.83 27.45
CA GLY A 196 26.63 3.33 28.80
C GLY A 196 27.49 2.11 29.15
N HIS A 197 28.01 1.40 28.15
CA HIS A 197 28.87 0.20 28.36
C HIS A 197 30.22 0.49 29.02
N ALA A 198 30.71 1.73 28.98
CA ALA A 198 32.00 2.07 29.53
C ALA A 198 32.05 2.06 31.08
N ARG A 199 30.91 2.01 31.77
CA ARG A 199 30.85 2.23 33.23
C ARG A 199 30.07 1.19 34.06
N SER A 200 29.37 0.20 33.48
CA SER A 200 28.57 -0.75 34.27
C SER A 200 28.30 -2.07 33.53
N ASN A 201 27.73 -3.05 34.26
CA ASN A 201 27.40 -4.41 33.85
C ASN A 201 26.95 -4.53 32.36
N ARG A 202 27.60 -5.45 31.62
CA ARG A 202 27.48 -5.59 30.15
C ARG A 202 26.06 -5.88 29.63
N THR A 203 25.14 -6.37 30.45
CA THR A 203 23.80 -6.85 30.04
C THR A 203 22.72 -5.78 30.02
N GLY A 204 22.75 -4.83 30.97
CA GLY A 204 21.71 -3.81 31.14
C GLY A 204 21.44 -2.96 29.87
N PRO A 205 22.48 -2.34 29.27
CA PRO A 205 22.30 -1.51 28.07
C PRO A 205 21.78 -2.28 26.86
N VAL A 206 22.16 -3.58 26.71
CA VAL A 206 21.67 -4.43 25.61
C VAL A 206 20.18 -4.70 25.77
N ILE A 207 19.73 -5.04 26.99
CA ILE A 207 18.32 -5.27 27.28
C ILE A 207 17.51 -3.99 27.07
N PHE A 208 18.04 -2.85 27.51
CA PHE A 208 17.39 -1.56 27.29
C PHE A 208 17.26 -1.23 25.81
N GLY A 209 18.33 -1.38 25.01
CA GLY A 209 18.30 -1.14 23.56
C GLY A 209 17.32 -2.06 22.84
N LEU A 210 17.30 -3.35 23.19
CA LEU A 210 16.35 -4.31 22.65
C LEU A 210 14.90 -3.94 23.02
N GLY A 211 14.66 -3.52 24.26
CA GLY A 211 13.36 -3.07 24.73
C GLY A 211 12.88 -1.83 23.97
N CYS A 212 13.75 -0.84 23.78
CA CYS A 212 13.43 0.36 23.01
C CYS A 212 13.13 0.04 21.53
N GLY A 213 13.91 -0.88 20.92
CA GLY A 213 13.66 -1.32 19.56
C GLY A 213 12.32 -2.03 19.40
N LEU A 214 12.00 -2.94 20.33
CA LEU A 214 10.72 -3.63 20.32
C LEU A 214 9.55 -2.66 20.53
N LEU A 215 9.69 -1.72 21.47
CA LEU A 215 8.68 -0.70 21.73
C LEU A 215 8.46 0.19 20.52
N TYR A 216 9.53 0.55 19.80
CA TYR A 216 9.45 1.28 18.53
C TYR A 216 8.61 0.51 17.50
N LEU A 217 8.88 -0.78 17.29
CA LEU A 217 8.16 -1.61 16.33
C LEU A 217 6.66 -1.71 16.67
N VAL A 218 6.34 -1.91 17.96
CA VAL A 218 4.94 -1.96 18.42
C VAL A 218 4.25 -0.62 18.22
N ALA A 219 4.88 0.47 18.60
CA ALA A 219 4.35 1.81 18.43
C ALA A 219 4.14 2.15 16.94
N ASP A 220 5.13 1.88 16.09
CA ASP A 220 5.05 2.13 14.65
C ASP A 220 3.91 1.32 14.00
N GLY A 221 3.77 0.04 14.37
CA GLY A 221 2.66 -0.79 13.91
C GLY A 221 1.29 -0.25 14.35
N LEU A 222 1.16 0.19 15.60
CA LEU A 222 -0.07 0.76 16.13
C LEU A 222 -0.45 2.06 15.42
N PHE A 223 0.48 3.02 15.30
CA PHE A 223 0.25 4.28 14.58
C PHE A 223 -0.17 4.01 13.12
N THR A 224 0.48 3.07 12.47
CA THR A 224 0.14 2.67 11.10
C THR A 224 -1.27 2.09 11.00
N ALA A 225 -1.63 1.17 11.87
CA ALA A 225 -2.97 0.57 11.90
C ALA A 225 -4.06 1.63 12.09
N MET A 226 -3.84 2.57 13.03
CA MET A 226 -4.77 3.67 13.26
C MET A 226 -4.89 4.63 12.07
N GLY A 227 -3.80 4.84 11.33
CA GLY A 227 -3.81 5.64 10.10
C GLY A 227 -4.54 4.97 8.94
N GLN A 228 -4.39 3.66 8.80
CA GLN A 228 -5.09 2.89 7.78
C GLN A 228 -6.60 2.90 7.98
N VAL A 229 -7.06 2.76 9.21
CA VAL A 229 -8.48 2.86 9.57
C VAL A 229 -9.01 4.30 9.48
N GLY A 230 -8.12 5.30 9.43
CA GLY A 230 -8.48 6.72 9.32
C GLY A 230 -8.81 7.39 10.66
N THR A 231 -8.49 6.75 11.79
CA THR A 231 -8.63 7.35 13.13
C THR A 231 -7.58 8.41 13.40
N LEU A 232 -6.39 8.29 12.79
CA LEU A 232 -5.34 9.29 12.84
C LEU A 232 -5.12 9.96 11.48
N PRO A 233 -4.74 11.24 11.45
CA PRO A 233 -4.27 11.88 10.23
C PRO A 233 -3.09 11.10 9.64
N PRO A 234 -3.05 10.87 8.31
CA PRO A 234 -2.03 10.04 7.65
C PRO A 234 -0.59 10.46 7.95
N LEU A 235 -0.35 11.76 8.10
CA LEU A 235 0.96 12.30 8.45
C LEU A 235 1.39 11.87 9.87
N VAL A 236 0.49 12.00 10.86
CA VAL A 236 0.75 11.61 12.24
C VAL A 236 0.92 10.09 12.35
N ALA A 237 0.14 9.34 11.60
CA ALA A 237 0.23 7.89 11.58
C ALA A 237 1.58 7.38 11.03
N ALA A 238 2.14 8.05 10.03
CA ALA A 238 3.40 7.65 9.43
C ALA A 238 4.64 8.16 10.19
N TRP A 239 4.56 9.35 10.80
CA TRP A 239 5.71 10.04 11.40
C TRP A 239 5.69 10.05 12.93
N GLY A 240 4.57 9.71 13.57
CA GLY A 240 4.40 9.81 15.02
C GLY A 240 5.43 8.99 15.79
N ALA A 241 5.57 7.70 15.51
CA ALA A 241 6.57 6.84 16.15
C ALA A 241 8.00 7.26 15.81
N PRO A 242 8.40 7.44 14.53
CA PRO A 242 9.74 7.92 14.17
C PRO A 242 10.16 9.18 14.91
N VAL A 243 9.32 10.19 14.92
CA VAL A 243 9.63 11.48 15.56
C VAL A 243 9.72 11.37 17.07
N ALA A 244 8.78 10.64 17.70
CA ALA A 244 8.78 10.46 19.16
C ALA A 244 10.05 9.74 19.63
N PHE A 245 10.44 8.67 18.95
CA PHE A 245 11.63 7.90 19.33
C PHE A 245 12.93 8.64 18.98
N ALA A 246 13.00 9.37 17.87
CA ALA A 246 14.14 10.23 17.57
C ALA A 246 14.32 11.32 18.63
N ALA A 247 13.25 12.00 19.04
CA ALA A 247 13.28 13.01 20.08
C ALA A 247 13.72 12.43 21.44
N GLY A 248 13.20 11.23 21.79
CA GLY A 248 13.62 10.50 22.98
C GLY A 248 15.10 10.14 22.97
N ALA A 249 15.60 9.61 21.86
CA ALA A 249 17.02 9.28 21.68
C ALA A 249 17.92 10.51 21.84
N ILE A 250 17.55 11.63 21.20
CA ILE A 250 18.28 12.90 21.29
C ILE A 250 18.27 13.41 22.74
N SER A 251 17.12 13.34 23.44
CA SER A 251 17.01 13.78 24.83
C SER A 251 17.93 12.97 25.76
N ILE A 252 17.99 11.64 25.57
CA ILE A 252 18.88 10.78 26.35
C ILE A 252 20.35 11.11 26.06
N LEU A 253 20.70 11.38 24.79
CA LEU A 253 22.06 11.75 24.40
C LEU A 253 22.49 13.08 25.04
N LEU A 254 21.63 14.11 25.00
CA LEU A 254 21.92 15.41 25.61
C LEU A 254 22.08 15.29 27.14
N TYR A 255 21.26 14.47 27.79
CA TYR A 255 21.38 14.21 29.22
C TYR A 255 22.67 13.44 29.59
N ALA A 256 23.15 12.58 28.71
CA ALA A 256 24.35 11.81 28.95
C ALA A 256 25.67 12.61 28.69
N GLU A 257 25.59 13.72 27.97
CA GLU A 257 26.74 14.63 27.70
C GLU A 257 26.86 15.77 28.73
N GLY A 258 25.80 16.12 29.45
CA GLY A 258 25.78 17.14 30.51
C GLY A 258 26.09 16.56 31.86
#